data_af372f958d33fb3648a18b7feec723c7
#
_entry.id   af372f958d33fb3648a18b7feec723c7
#
_cell.length_a   1.000
_cell.length_b   1.000
_cell.length_c   1.000
_cell.angle_alpha   90.00
_cell.angle_beta   90.00
_cell.angle_gamma   90.00
#
_symmetry.space_group_name_H-M   'P 1'
#
loop_
_entity.id
_entity.type
_entity.pdbx_description
1 polymer ?
#
loop_
_entity_poly.entity_id
_entity_poly.type
_entity_poly.pdbx_seq_one_letter_code
_entity_poly.pdbx_strand_id
1 'polypeptide(L)'
;MPYTNINDAVKRLDEIEATTSAYGHAMGVLSLDAATAAPLGSAEGRGKTMAVLSSVIYELAASADTRELVEYLSAHADELDPQHRRQAEIRKKDCEQLIRIPQEEYVAYNVLLNKAEGIWRVAKQNNDFAAFTPTLEEIVAFNRKFAGYYDADKQPYDALLNEYEEGLTMQTLDAFFAELRAVIVPLVRAIGEKEQPDTAFLDQAYPIEGQKQLAKYLMEVIGLDPNACTIAESEHPFTCGFNNKDVRITTHYYEKQPTFAMFSTIHEGGHALYELGVEDAYNGTCLTGGASMGIHESQSRFYENIIGRSLEFIELIFPKINLVCPFHNILQTHVLQLFVDFLVLCRS
;
A
#
# COMPACT_ATOMS: atom_id res chain seq x y z
N MET A 1 14.98 -32.40 18.40
CA MET A 1 14.89 -31.53 17.22
C MET A 1 14.62 -32.43 16.03
N PRO A 2 13.57 -32.18 15.24
CA PRO A 2 13.26 -33.04 14.09
C PRO A 2 14.24 -32.81 12.94
N TYR A 3 14.87 -31.61 12.84
CA TYR A 3 15.80 -31.28 11.78
C TYR A 3 17.23 -31.63 12.17
N THR A 4 17.89 -32.42 11.31
CA THR A 4 19.29 -32.86 11.47
C THR A 4 20.13 -32.62 10.22
N ASN A 5 19.51 -32.14 9.14
CA ASN A 5 20.11 -31.86 7.83
C ASN A 5 19.66 -30.49 7.33
N ILE A 6 20.61 -29.63 6.99
CA ILE A 6 20.34 -28.27 6.55
C ILE A 6 19.55 -28.23 5.22
N ASN A 7 19.82 -29.15 4.30
CA ASN A 7 19.11 -29.20 3.01
C ASN A 7 17.64 -29.57 3.17
N ASP A 8 17.31 -30.47 4.13
CA ASP A 8 15.93 -30.84 4.42
C ASP A 8 15.20 -29.66 5.08
N ALA A 9 15.88 -28.91 5.94
CA ALA A 9 15.34 -27.70 6.57
C ALA A 9 15.09 -26.59 5.56
N VAL A 10 16.03 -26.32 4.65
CA VAL A 10 15.86 -25.35 3.56
C VAL A 10 14.68 -25.74 2.66
N LYS A 11 14.62 -27.00 2.23
CA LYS A 11 13.48 -27.49 1.43
C LYS A 11 12.14 -27.27 2.16
N ARG A 12 12.10 -27.49 3.46
CA ARG A 12 10.89 -27.26 4.26
C ARG A 12 10.54 -25.79 4.36
N LEU A 13 11.53 -24.90 4.48
CA LEU A 13 11.33 -23.45 4.41
C LEU A 13 10.68 -23.06 3.08
N ASP A 14 11.21 -23.56 1.95
CA ASP A 14 10.67 -23.28 0.62
C ASP A 14 9.21 -23.74 0.48
N GLU A 15 8.86 -24.90 1.03
CA GLU A 15 7.48 -25.40 1.03
C GLU A 15 6.53 -24.50 1.84
N ILE A 16 6.98 -24.01 3.01
CA ILE A 16 6.22 -23.06 3.85
C ILE A 16 6.06 -21.73 3.13
N GLU A 17 7.15 -21.20 2.55
CA GLU A 17 7.14 -19.96 1.76
C GLU A 17 6.13 -20.04 0.62
N ALA A 18 6.23 -21.05 -0.24
CA ALA A 18 5.33 -21.24 -1.38
C ALA A 18 3.85 -21.36 -0.95
N THR A 19 3.60 -22.11 0.13
CA THR A 19 2.25 -22.30 0.65
C THR A 19 1.69 -21.01 1.24
N THR A 20 2.48 -20.30 2.06
CA THR A 20 2.09 -19.02 2.66
C THR A 20 1.81 -17.97 1.58
N SER A 21 2.67 -17.89 0.56
CA SER A 21 2.50 -17.00 -0.59
C SER A 21 1.20 -17.31 -1.36
N ALA A 22 0.89 -18.58 -1.59
CA ALA A 22 -0.35 -18.98 -2.28
C ALA A 22 -1.62 -18.57 -1.50
N TYR A 23 -1.65 -18.76 -0.17
CA TYR A 23 -2.75 -18.29 0.67
C TYR A 23 -2.80 -16.76 0.76
N GLY A 24 -1.64 -16.10 0.85
CA GLY A 24 -1.53 -14.64 0.82
C GLY A 24 -2.09 -14.06 -0.48
N HIS A 25 -1.74 -14.66 -1.62
CA HIS A 25 -2.30 -14.29 -2.93
C HIS A 25 -3.84 -14.42 -2.94
N ALA A 26 -4.39 -15.54 -2.46
CA ALA A 26 -5.84 -15.74 -2.38
C ALA A 26 -6.52 -14.68 -1.50
N MET A 27 -5.94 -14.34 -0.34
CA MET A 27 -6.42 -13.28 0.54
C MET A 27 -6.36 -11.91 -0.12
N GLY A 28 -5.25 -11.60 -0.79
CA GLY A 28 -5.07 -10.34 -1.52
C GLY A 28 -6.10 -10.16 -2.64
N VAL A 29 -6.38 -11.23 -3.42
CA VAL A 29 -7.44 -11.20 -4.46
C VAL A 29 -8.81 -10.94 -3.86
N LEU A 30 -9.15 -11.58 -2.72
CA LEU A 30 -10.42 -11.33 -2.03
C LEU A 30 -10.53 -9.89 -1.52
N SER A 31 -9.43 -9.32 -1.03
CA SER A 31 -9.37 -7.94 -0.55
C SER A 31 -9.51 -6.94 -1.70
N LEU A 32 -8.81 -7.18 -2.80
CA LEU A 32 -8.91 -6.37 -4.02
C LEU A 32 -10.33 -6.40 -4.61
N ASP A 33 -10.92 -7.59 -4.71
CA ASP A 33 -12.31 -7.75 -5.17
C ASP A 33 -13.29 -6.99 -4.25
N ALA A 34 -13.09 -7.05 -2.93
CA ALA A 34 -13.89 -6.29 -1.96
C ALA A 34 -13.84 -4.78 -2.20
N ALA A 35 -12.66 -4.25 -2.51
CA ALA A 35 -12.45 -2.83 -2.72
C ALA A 35 -12.91 -2.34 -4.10
N THR A 36 -13.03 -3.23 -5.10
CA THR A 36 -13.27 -2.85 -6.50
C THR A 36 -14.63 -3.34 -7.04
N ALA A 37 -14.81 -4.65 -7.19
CA ALA A 37 -15.90 -5.23 -7.98
C ALA A 37 -16.98 -5.94 -7.15
N ALA A 38 -16.66 -6.39 -5.93
CA ALA A 38 -17.59 -7.16 -5.14
C ALA A 38 -18.81 -6.34 -4.69
N PRO A 39 -20.05 -6.87 -4.83
CA PRO A 39 -21.23 -6.19 -4.30
C PRO A 39 -21.18 -6.15 -2.76
N LEU A 40 -21.68 -5.07 -2.16
CA LEU A 40 -21.69 -4.87 -0.70
C LEU A 40 -22.31 -6.04 0.07
N GLY A 41 -23.35 -6.66 -0.48
CA GLY A 41 -24.01 -7.82 0.12
C GLY A 41 -23.16 -9.10 0.21
N SER A 42 -22.00 -9.15 -0.47
CA SER A 42 -21.09 -10.32 -0.44
C SER A 42 -20.20 -10.37 0.83
N ALA A 43 -20.15 -9.29 1.62
CA ALA A 43 -19.20 -9.13 2.72
C ALA A 43 -19.24 -10.27 3.76
N GLU A 44 -20.45 -10.77 4.10
CA GLU A 44 -20.56 -11.88 5.07
C GLU A 44 -19.97 -13.19 4.54
N GLY A 45 -20.30 -13.57 3.28
CA GLY A 45 -19.76 -14.78 2.67
C GLY A 45 -18.24 -14.71 2.51
N ARG A 46 -17.73 -13.59 2.03
CA ARG A 46 -16.29 -13.32 1.92
C ARG A 46 -15.60 -13.40 3.28
N GLY A 47 -16.19 -12.80 4.33
CA GLY A 47 -15.66 -12.86 5.70
C GLY A 47 -15.51 -14.30 6.21
N LYS A 48 -16.46 -15.20 5.93
CA LYS A 48 -16.36 -16.63 6.27
C LYS A 48 -15.18 -17.30 5.55
N THR A 49 -14.97 -16.99 4.28
CA THR A 49 -13.84 -17.50 3.50
C THR A 49 -12.52 -16.98 4.04
N MET A 50 -12.42 -15.67 4.30
CA MET A 50 -11.22 -15.05 4.87
C MET A 50 -10.88 -15.60 6.26
N ALA A 51 -11.88 -15.91 7.09
CA ALA A 51 -11.66 -16.54 8.38
C ALA A 51 -10.96 -17.90 8.27
N VAL A 52 -11.37 -18.73 7.30
CA VAL A 52 -10.73 -20.03 7.03
C VAL A 52 -9.29 -19.85 6.57
N LEU A 53 -9.06 -18.96 5.58
CA LEU A 53 -7.73 -18.69 5.04
C LEU A 53 -6.79 -18.12 6.12
N SER A 54 -7.28 -17.17 6.93
CA SER A 54 -6.53 -16.58 8.04
C SER A 54 -6.14 -17.64 9.09
N SER A 55 -7.05 -18.60 9.39
CA SER A 55 -6.73 -19.70 10.31
C SER A 55 -5.60 -20.57 9.77
N VAL A 56 -5.64 -20.92 8.47
CA VAL A 56 -4.60 -21.72 7.83
C VAL A 56 -3.26 -20.98 7.81
N ILE A 57 -3.25 -19.70 7.47
CA ILE A 57 -2.03 -18.86 7.47
C ILE A 57 -1.44 -18.82 8.89
N TYR A 58 -2.28 -18.60 9.91
CA TYR A 58 -1.84 -18.59 11.29
C TYR A 58 -1.22 -19.94 11.69
N GLU A 59 -1.89 -21.06 11.39
CA GLU A 59 -1.39 -22.41 11.70
C GLU A 59 -0.06 -22.69 11.01
N LEU A 60 0.09 -22.32 9.74
CA LEU A 60 1.36 -22.46 9.02
C LEU A 60 2.49 -21.68 9.70
N ALA A 61 2.25 -20.40 10.04
CA ALA A 61 3.27 -19.52 10.59
C ALA A 61 3.60 -19.81 12.06
N ALA A 62 2.61 -20.24 12.88
CA ALA A 62 2.75 -20.43 14.32
C ALA A 62 2.90 -21.90 14.76
N SER A 63 2.95 -22.86 13.82
CA SER A 63 3.03 -24.30 14.14
C SER A 63 4.29 -24.66 14.93
N ALA A 64 4.25 -25.80 15.63
CA ALA A 64 5.43 -26.33 16.29
C ALA A 64 6.55 -26.65 15.28
N ASP A 65 6.18 -27.18 14.09
CA ASP A 65 7.10 -27.46 12.99
C ASP A 65 7.82 -26.20 12.51
N THR A 66 7.07 -25.12 12.24
CA THR A 66 7.67 -23.83 11.81
C THR A 66 8.59 -23.25 12.89
N ARG A 67 8.20 -23.31 14.16
CA ARG A 67 9.06 -22.85 15.27
C ARG A 67 10.36 -23.60 15.33
N GLU A 68 10.31 -24.93 15.29
CA GLU A 68 11.49 -25.79 15.33
C GLU A 68 12.37 -25.59 14.08
N LEU A 69 11.75 -25.37 12.91
CA LEU A 69 12.45 -25.06 11.66
C LEU A 69 13.24 -23.76 11.76
N VAL A 70 12.60 -22.65 12.15
CA VAL A 70 13.26 -21.33 12.20
C VAL A 70 14.34 -21.28 13.29
N GLU A 71 14.15 -21.99 14.40
CA GLU A 71 15.19 -22.16 15.43
C GLU A 71 16.40 -22.94 14.89
N TYR A 72 16.15 -24.06 14.18
CA TYR A 72 17.22 -24.85 13.57
C TYR A 72 17.99 -24.04 12.54
N LEU A 73 17.30 -23.36 11.59
CA LEU A 73 17.93 -22.53 10.56
C LEU A 73 18.71 -21.38 11.16
N SER A 74 18.20 -20.74 12.21
CA SER A 74 18.91 -19.66 12.92
C SER A 74 20.20 -20.16 13.58
N ALA A 75 20.18 -21.36 14.16
CA ALA A 75 21.38 -21.96 14.76
C ALA A 75 22.45 -22.36 13.72
N HIS A 76 22.07 -22.53 12.46
CA HIS A 76 22.94 -22.92 11.34
C HIS A 76 23.01 -21.83 10.26
N ALA A 77 22.83 -20.56 10.66
CA ALA A 77 22.77 -19.42 9.72
C ALA A 77 24.01 -19.27 8.83
N ASP A 78 25.17 -19.68 9.32
CA ASP A 78 26.44 -19.64 8.57
C ASP A 78 26.52 -20.70 7.45
N GLU A 79 25.69 -21.72 7.48
CA GLU A 79 25.56 -22.76 6.46
C GLU A 79 24.60 -22.38 5.34
N LEU A 80 23.80 -21.31 5.53
CA LEU A 80 22.79 -20.85 4.58
C LEU A 80 23.38 -19.86 3.59
N ASP A 81 22.91 -19.89 2.34
CA ASP A 81 23.12 -18.79 1.43
C ASP A 81 22.42 -17.52 1.90
N PRO A 82 22.76 -16.33 1.35
CA PRO A 82 22.21 -15.06 1.82
C PRO A 82 20.69 -14.96 1.75
N GLN A 83 20.06 -15.56 0.73
CA GLN A 83 18.60 -15.53 0.55
C GLN A 83 17.90 -16.32 1.65
N HIS A 84 18.23 -17.61 1.82
CA HIS A 84 17.60 -18.46 2.85
C HIS A 84 17.91 -17.99 4.27
N ARG A 85 19.09 -17.39 4.48
CA ARG A 85 19.40 -16.76 5.78
C ARG A 85 18.41 -15.64 6.08
N ARG A 86 18.18 -14.73 5.12
CA ARG A 86 17.24 -13.61 5.30
C ARG A 86 15.81 -14.06 5.45
N GLN A 87 15.38 -15.06 4.68
CA GLN A 87 14.05 -15.67 4.84
C GLN A 87 13.87 -16.27 6.25
N ALA A 88 14.86 -17.01 6.75
CA ALA A 88 14.80 -17.59 8.08
C ALA A 88 14.73 -16.53 9.20
N GLU A 89 15.46 -15.42 9.06
CA GLU A 89 15.38 -14.27 9.98
C GLU A 89 13.99 -13.66 10.02
N ILE A 90 13.41 -13.37 8.85
CA ILE A 90 12.07 -12.78 8.75
C ILE A 90 11.02 -13.76 9.31
N ARG A 91 11.05 -15.01 8.89
CA ARG A 91 10.08 -16.03 9.38
C ARG A 91 10.20 -16.30 10.87
N LYS A 92 11.38 -16.21 11.42
CA LYS A 92 11.56 -16.31 12.88
C LYS A 92 10.87 -15.14 13.57
N LYS A 93 11.12 -13.92 13.13
CA LYS A 93 10.47 -12.72 13.67
C LYS A 93 8.94 -12.82 13.57
N ASP A 94 8.42 -13.16 12.40
CA ASP A 94 6.97 -13.31 12.16
C ASP A 94 6.35 -14.38 13.08
N CYS A 95 7.02 -15.54 13.19
CA CYS A 95 6.58 -16.63 14.04
C CYS A 95 6.55 -16.20 15.52
N GLU A 96 7.64 -15.59 16.02
CA GLU A 96 7.76 -15.13 17.40
C GLU A 96 6.71 -14.09 17.78
N GLN A 97 6.33 -13.23 16.84
CA GLN A 97 5.26 -12.25 17.03
C GLN A 97 3.88 -12.89 17.01
N LEU A 98 3.63 -13.72 16.00
CA LEU A 98 2.31 -14.30 15.78
C LEU A 98 1.89 -15.25 16.88
N ILE A 99 2.79 -16.05 17.43
CA ILE A 99 2.49 -16.98 18.55
C ILE A 99 2.05 -16.27 19.84
N ARG A 100 2.33 -14.97 19.97
CA ARG A 100 1.87 -14.15 21.11
C ARG A 100 0.42 -13.72 20.98
N ILE A 101 -0.12 -13.72 19.75
CA ILE A 101 -1.51 -13.38 19.47
C ILE A 101 -2.37 -14.65 19.50
N PRO A 102 -3.43 -14.74 20.33
CA PRO A 102 -4.37 -15.85 20.23
C PRO A 102 -4.97 -15.97 18.83
N GLN A 103 -5.00 -17.20 18.30
CA GLN A 103 -5.49 -17.46 16.92
C GLN A 103 -6.91 -16.89 16.69
N GLU A 104 -7.79 -17.05 17.67
CA GLU A 104 -9.17 -16.54 17.58
C GLU A 104 -9.20 -15.01 17.39
N GLU A 105 -8.30 -14.28 18.05
CA GLU A 105 -8.20 -12.82 17.94
C GLU A 105 -7.61 -12.41 16.61
N TYR A 106 -6.60 -13.11 16.13
CA TYR A 106 -6.04 -12.89 14.79
C TYR A 106 -7.10 -13.06 13.69
N VAL A 107 -7.86 -14.15 13.75
CA VAL A 107 -8.95 -14.40 12.78
C VAL A 107 -10.06 -13.36 12.92
N ALA A 108 -10.48 -13.03 14.16
CA ALA A 108 -11.52 -12.03 14.40
C ALA A 108 -11.13 -10.64 13.85
N TYR A 109 -9.86 -10.26 14.00
CA TYR A 109 -9.36 -8.99 13.48
C TYR A 109 -9.41 -8.94 11.93
N ASN A 110 -9.00 -10.00 11.25
CA ASN A 110 -9.08 -10.07 9.78
C ASN A 110 -10.54 -10.01 9.26
N VAL A 111 -11.46 -10.65 9.97
CA VAL A 111 -12.91 -10.56 9.67
C VAL A 111 -13.43 -9.14 9.90
N LEU A 112 -13.00 -8.49 10.98
CA LEU A 112 -13.35 -7.09 11.28
C LEU A 112 -12.87 -6.15 10.17
N LEU A 113 -11.61 -6.26 9.72
CA LEU A 113 -11.07 -5.43 8.65
C LEU A 113 -11.85 -5.60 7.34
N ASN A 114 -12.19 -6.84 6.97
CA ASN A 114 -13.03 -7.07 5.79
C ASN A 114 -14.42 -6.41 5.89
N LYS A 115 -15.03 -6.43 7.06
CA LYS A 115 -16.32 -5.78 7.30
C LYS A 115 -16.18 -4.25 7.30
N ALA A 116 -15.10 -3.75 7.89
CA ALA A 116 -14.81 -2.33 8.04
C ALA A 116 -14.72 -1.61 6.70
N GLU A 117 -14.15 -2.25 5.66
CA GLU A 117 -14.03 -1.70 4.30
C GLU A 117 -15.41 -1.29 3.73
N GLY A 118 -16.40 -2.16 3.83
CA GLY A 118 -17.75 -1.89 3.34
C GLY A 118 -18.46 -0.79 4.12
N ILE A 119 -18.30 -0.77 5.45
CA ILE A 119 -18.89 0.24 6.33
C ILE A 119 -18.26 1.61 6.06
N TRP A 120 -16.92 1.66 5.99
CA TRP A 120 -16.18 2.86 5.70
C TRP A 120 -16.56 3.48 4.36
N ARG A 121 -16.67 2.68 3.30
CA ARG A 121 -17.04 3.15 1.96
C ARG A 121 -18.41 3.86 1.98
N VAL A 122 -19.41 3.25 2.60
CA VAL A 122 -20.76 3.85 2.70
C VAL A 122 -20.73 5.12 3.57
N ALA A 123 -20.03 5.08 4.70
CA ALA A 123 -19.89 6.23 5.59
C ALA A 123 -19.20 7.42 4.90
N LYS A 124 -18.13 7.16 4.14
CA LYS A 124 -17.39 8.17 3.36
C LYS A 124 -18.29 8.79 2.30
N GLN A 125 -19.02 8.00 1.51
CA GLN A 125 -19.92 8.48 0.46
C GLN A 125 -21.03 9.38 1.00
N ASN A 126 -21.50 9.09 2.23
CA ASN A 126 -22.54 9.87 2.90
C ASN A 126 -21.99 10.99 3.80
N ASN A 127 -20.66 11.15 3.88
CA ASN A 127 -19.99 12.06 4.83
C ASN A 127 -20.45 11.82 6.30
N ASP A 128 -20.65 10.56 6.67
CA ASP A 128 -21.18 10.11 7.96
C ASP A 128 -20.10 9.39 8.78
N PHE A 129 -19.23 10.16 9.42
CA PHE A 129 -18.19 9.63 10.30
C PHE A 129 -18.76 8.86 11.50
N ALA A 130 -19.93 9.28 11.99
CA ALA A 130 -20.56 8.65 13.15
C ALA A 130 -20.95 7.19 12.88
N ALA A 131 -21.35 6.87 11.64
CA ALA A 131 -21.64 5.49 11.24
C ALA A 131 -20.38 4.59 11.22
N PHE A 132 -19.21 5.14 11.00
CA PHE A 132 -17.95 4.39 11.01
C PHE A 132 -17.29 4.29 12.39
N THR A 133 -17.57 5.24 13.29
CA THR A 133 -16.93 5.37 14.60
C THR A 133 -16.90 4.05 15.41
N PRO A 134 -18.00 3.28 15.57
CA PRO A 134 -17.95 2.04 16.35
C PRO A 134 -16.97 1.01 15.77
N THR A 135 -16.92 0.88 14.45
CA THR A 135 -16.00 -0.04 13.77
C THR A 135 -14.54 0.40 13.94
N LEU A 136 -14.28 1.70 13.85
CA LEU A 136 -12.95 2.27 14.09
C LEU A 136 -12.49 2.07 15.53
N GLU A 137 -13.38 2.21 16.50
CA GLU A 137 -13.09 1.95 17.93
C GLU A 137 -12.70 0.48 18.15
N GLU A 138 -13.39 -0.47 17.51
CA GLU A 138 -13.02 -1.89 17.58
C GLU A 138 -11.63 -2.14 16.97
N ILE A 139 -11.32 -1.55 15.81
CA ILE A 139 -10.00 -1.65 15.17
C ILE A 139 -8.90 -1.10 16.10
N VAL A 140 -9.12 0.08 16.69
CA VAL A 140 -8.17 0.69 17.65
C VAL A 140 -7.99 -0.18 18.89
N ALA A 141 -9.07 -0.81 19.40
CA ALA A 141 -8.99 -1.71 20.54
C ALA A 141 -8.14 -2.94 20.25
N PHE A 142 -8.29 -3.57 19.06
CA PHE A 142 -7.44 -4.68 18.63
C PHE A 142 -5.98 -4.24 18.50
N ASN A 143 -5.68 -3.11 17.83
CA ASN A 143 -4.32 -2.63 17.68
C ASN A 143 -3.63 -2.35 19.01
N ARG A 144 -4.33 -1.75 19.98
CA ARG A 144 -3.80 -1.55 21.34
C ARG A 144 -3.50 -2.87 22.05
N LYS A 145 -4.35 -3.87 21.85
CA LYS A 145 -4.16 -5.20 22.40
C LYS A 145 -2.97 -5.91 21.77
N PHE A 146 -2.85 -5.86 20.45
CA PHE A 146 -1.73 -6.45 19.71
C PHE A 146 -0.39 -5.80 20.06
N ALA A 147 -0.36 -4.48 20.21
CA ALA A 147 0.84 -3.79 20.69
C ALA A 147 1.36 -4.36 22.02
N GLY A 148 0.45 -4.69 22.93
CA GLY A 148 0.79 -5.36 24.21
C GLY A 148 1.29 -6.80 24.03
N TYR A 149 0.85 -7.50 23.00
CA TYR A 149 1.37 -8.84 22.68
C TYR A 149 2.75 -8.77 22.01
N TYR A 150 3.00 -7.77 21.15
CA TYR A 150 4.29 -7.62 20.47
C TYR A 150 5.42 -7.29 21.45
N ASP A 151 5.22 -6.30 22.31
CA ASP A 151 6.18 -5.92 23.32
C ASP A 151 5.50 -5.18 24.47
N ALA A 152 5.33 -5.85 25.60
CA ALA A 152 4.67 -5.29 26.77
C ALA A 152 5.49 -4.19 27.48
N ASP A 153 6.82 -4.15 27.24
CA ASP A 153 7.74 -3.20 27.89
C ASP A 153 7.92 -1.91 27.06
N LYS A 154 7.52 -1.93 25.79
CA LYS A 154 7.57 -0.74 24.91
C LYS A 154 6.30 0.10 25.03
N GLN A 155 6.44 1.36 24.62
CA GLN A 155 5.27 2.19 24.33
C GLN A 155 4.42 1.50 23.25
N PRO A 156 3.09 1.37 23.46
CA PRO A 156 2.23 0.63 22.50
C PRO A 156 2.35 1.10 21.07
N TYR A 157 2.51 2.40 20.85
CA TYR A 157 2.64 2.95 19.49
C TYR A 157 3.99 2.63 18.84
N ASP A 158 5.09 2.56 19.62
CA ASP A 158 6.40 2.12 19.12
C ASP A 158 6.36 0.65 18.65
N ALA A 159 5.63 -0.19 19.36
CA ALA A 159 5.43 -1.58 18.95
C ALA A 159 4.70 -1.68 17.58
N LEU A 160 3.70 -0.83 17.36
CA LEU A 160 2.98 -0.76 16.08
C LEU A 160 3.82 -0.12 14.97
N LEU A 161 4.59 0.94 15.25
CA LEU A 161 5.48 1.56 14.27
C LEU A 161 6.52 0.58 13.72
N ASN A 162 7.04 -0.29 14.58
CA ASN A 162 8.02 -1.30 14.20
C ASN A 162 7.52 -2.33 13.18
N GLU A 163 6.20 -2.50 13.02
CA GLU A 163 5.59 -3.36 12.00
C GLU A 163 5.67 -2.74 10.61
N TYR A 164 5.75 -1.42 10.53
CA TYR A 164 5.79 -0.67 9.26
C TYR A 164 7.20 -0.26 8.88
N GLU A 165 8.01 0.10 9.87
CA GLU A 165 9.40 0.54 9.70
C GLU A 165 10.23 0.03 10.89
N GLU A 166 11.08 -0.96 10.66
CA GLU A 166 11.82 -1.63 11.72
C GLU A 166 12.73 -0.66 12.48
N GLY A 167 12.59 -0.62 13.81
CA GLY A 167 13.34 0.24 14.69
C GLY A 167 12.84 1.68 14.81
N LEU A 168 11.76 2.05 14.10
CA LEU A 168 11.15 3.36 14.20
C LEU A 168 10.47 3.55 15.56
N THR A 169 10.65 4.72 16.18
CA THR A 169 10.08 5.07 17.47
C THR A 169 9.40 6.44 17.44
N MET A 170 8.47 6.67 18.36
CA MET A 170 7.86 7.99 18.58
C MET A 170 8.92 9.06 18.83
N GLN A 171 9.95 8.75 19.62
CA GLN A 171 11.02 9.70 19.90
C GLN A 171 11.74 10.18 18.63
N THR A 172 12.04 9.25 17.71
CA THR A 172 12.66 9.58 16.42
C THR A 172 11.70 10.44 15.57
N LEU A 173 10.42 10.06 15.50
CA LEU A 173 9.41 10.78 14.75
C LEU A 173 9.13 12.17 15.32
N ASP A 174 9.03 12.31 16.65
CA ASP A 174 8.78 13.59 17.29
C ASP A 174 9.91 14.60 17.00
N ALA A 175 11.18 14.15 17.06
CA ALA A 175 12.31 14.98 16.71
C ALA A 175 12.24 15.42 15.22
N PHE A 176 12.03 14.46 14.32
CA PHE A 176 11.91 14.72 12.88
C PHE A 176 10.77 15.68 12.58
N PHE A 177 9.58 15.44 13.11
CA PHE A 177 8.41 16.30 12.85
C PHE A 177 8.53 17.68 13.50
N ALA A 178 9.24 17.82 14.63
CA ALA A 178 9.49 19.13 15.23
C ALA A 178 10.33 20.01 14.27
N GLU A 179 11.39 19.48 13.69
CA GLU A 179 12.23 20.17 12.70
C GLU A 179 11.45 20.48 11.42
N LEU A 180 10.74 19.48 10.88
CA LEU A 180 9.93 19.62 9.67
C LEU A 180 8.87 20.72 9.82
N ARG A 181 8.14 20.72 10.92
CA ARG A 181 7.08 21.73 11.20
C ARG A 181 7.67 23.12 11.37
N ALA A 182 8.85 23.25 11.97
CA ALA A 182 9.51 24.54 12.14
C ALA A 182 9.84 25.23 10.82
N VAL A 183 10.06 24.45 9.74
CA VAL A 183 10.33 24.95 8.38
C VAL A 183 9.03 25.07 7.55
N ILE A 184 8.23 24.02 7.51
CA ILE A 184 7.09 23.94 6.57
C ILE A 184 5.95 24.87 7.01
N VAL A 185 5.63 24.97 8.29
CA VAL A 185 4.47 25.77 8.74
C VAL A 185 4.63 27.27 8.41
N PRO A 186 5.79 27.91 8.66
CA PRO A 186 6.00 29.30 8.22
C PRO A 186 5.95 29.46 6.70
N LEU A 187 6.51 28.49 5.95
CA LEU A 187 6.53 28.51 4.49
C LEU A 187 5.09 28.45 3.92
N VAL A 188 4.28 27.49 4.38
CA VAL A 188 2.87 27.37 3.94
C VAL A 188 2.07 28.64 4.25
N ARG A 189 2.30 29.27 5.40
CA ARG A 189 1.66 30.55 5.74
C ARG A 189 2.09 31.66 4.77
N ALA A 190 3.40 31.77 4.53
CA ALA A 190 3.93 32.78 3.60
C ALA A 190 3.43 32.60 2.17
N ILE A 191 3.27 31.36 1.70
CA ILE A 191 2.66 31.04 0.40
C ILE A 191 1.18 31.42 0.38
N GLY A 192 0.44 31.10 1.45
CA GLY A 192 -1.00 31.44 1.55
C GLY A 192 -1.29 32.95 1.55
N GLU A 193 -0.30 33.78 1.92
CA GLU A 193 -0.39 35.24 1.85
C GLU A 193 -0.08 35.83 0.45
N LYS A 194 0.38 35.00 -0.49
CA LYS A 194 0.63 35.41 -1.88
C LYS A 194 -0.63 35.31 -2.72
N GLU A 195 -0.64 36.08 -3.84
CA GLU A 195 -1.66 35.88 -4.87
C GLU A 195 -1.62 34.43 -5.36
N GLN A 196 -2.77 33.78 -5.27
CA GLN A 196 -2.89 32.38 -5.69
C GLN A 196 -3.13 32.30 -7.20
N PRO A 197 -2.63 31.24 -7.88
CA PRO A 197 -2.88 31.10 -9.31
C PRO A 197 -4.38 30.91 -9.59
N ASP A 198 -4.82 31.37 -10.74
CA ASP A 198 -6.19 31.12 -11.20
C ASP A 198 -6.37 29.63 -11.53
N THR A 199 -7.23 28.96 -10.76
CA THR A 199 -7.58 27.56 -10.94
C THR A 199 -8.97 27.36 -11.54
N ALA A 200 -9.66 28.41 -11.98
CA ALA A 200 -11.03 28.34 -12.51
C ALA A 200 -11.14 27.38 -13.70
N PHE A 201 -10.06 27.16 -14.45
CA PHE A 201 -10.01 26.16 -15.53
C PHE A 201 -10.24 24.72 -15.06
N LEU A 202 -10.04 24.42 -13.76
CA LEU A 202 -10.33 23.11 -13.16
C LEU A 202 -11.80 22.96 -12.75
N ASP A 203 -12.58 24.04 -12.66
CA ASP A 203 -13.96 24.05 -12.17
C ASP A 203 -15.00 23.58 -13.21
N GLN A 204 -14.57 22.91 -14.26
CA GLN A 204 -15.46 22.32 -15.27
C GLN A 204 -15.60 20.80 -15.08
N ALA A 205 -16.62 20.22 -15.71
CA ALA A 205 -16.77 18.77 -15.74
C ALA A 205 -15.81 18.15 -16.77
N TYR A 206 -15.05 17.16 -16.33
CA TYR A 206 -14.15 16.37 -17.17
C TYR A 206 -14.71 14.98 -17.35
N PRO A 207 -14.85 14.47 -18.59
CA PRO A 207 -15.43 13.16 -18.85
C PRO A 207 -14.67 12.04 -18.11
N ILE A 208 -15.38 11.23 -17.34
CA ILE A 208 -14.78 10.07 -16.63
C ILE A 208 -14.09 9.14 -17.61
N GLU A 209 -14.67 8.88 -18.77
CA GLU A 209 -14.07 8.03 -19.80
C GLU A 209 -12.74 8.63 -20.32
N GLY A 210 -12.66 9.95 -20.45
CA GLY A 210 -11.42 10.65 -20.79
C GLY A 210 -10.34 10.46 -19.71
N GLN A 211 -10.73 10.56 -18.43
CA GLN A 211 -9.82 10.31 -17.32
C GLN A 211 -9.32 8.85 -17.28
N LYS A 212 -10.18 7.87 -17.59
CA LYS A 212 -9.80 6.45 -17.71
C LYS A 212 -8.79 6.23 -18.85
N GLN A 213 -8.99 6.90 -19.99
CA GLN A 213 -8.03 6.85 -21.11
C GLN A 213 -6.71 7.52 -20.74
N LEU A 214 -6.75 8.63 -19.99
CA LEU A 214 -5.55 9.29 -19.50
C LEU A 214 -4.78 8.41 -18.52
N ALA A 215 -5.46 7.76 -17.57
CA ALA A 215 -4.83 6.86 -16.60
C ALA A 215 -4.07 5.73 -17.30
N LYS A 216 -4.68 5.06 -18.30
CA LYS A 216 -4.00 4.02 -19.10
C LYS A 216 -2.77 4.56 -19.84
N TYR A 217 -2.90 5.75 -20.44
CA TYR A 217 -1.78 6.39 -21.12
C TYR A 217 -0.64 6.72 -20.14
N LEU A 218 -0.96 7.21 -18.94
CA LEU A 218 0.05 7.50 -17.91
C LEU A 218 0.79 6.24 -17.48
N MET A 219 0.09 5.12 -17.33
CA MET A 219 0.74 3.82 -17.06
C MET A 219 1.76 3.47 -18.14
N GLU A 220 1.41 3.65 -19.41
CA GLU A 220 2.33 3.41 -20.53
C GLU A 220 3.54 4.36 -20.49
N VAL A 221 3.30 5.68 -20.23
CA VAL A 221 4.35 6.71 -20.18
C VAL A 221 5.38 6.44 -19.08
N ILE A 222 4.92 5.99 -17.91
CA ILE A 222 5.83 5.66 -16.79
C ILE A 222 6.47 4.27 -16.91
N GLY A 223 6.11 3.50 -17.96
CA GLY A 223 6.76 2.23 -18.30
C GLY A 223 6.12 1.00 -17.65
N LEU A 224 4.87 1.06 -17.22
CA LEU A 224 4.14 -0.12 -16.73
C LEU A 224 3.72 -1.03 -17.89
N ASP A 225 4.11 -2.30 -17.81
CA ASP A 225 3.70 -3.33 -18.77
C ASP A 225 2.23 -3.72 -18.52
N PRO A 226 1.31 -3.55 -19.50
CA PRO A 226 -0.09 -3.93 -19.35
C PRO A 226 -0.31 -5.45 -19.19
N ASN A 227 0.70 -6.28 -19.47
CA ASN A 227 0.65 -7.72 -19.19
C ASN A 227 0.98 -8.06 -17.73
N ALA A 228 1.58 -7.14 -16.98
CA ALA A 228 2.01 -7.33 -15.61
C ALA A 228 1.34 -6.35 -14.62
N CYS A 229 0.74 -5.26 -15.12
CA CYS A 229 0.07 -4.28 -14.29
C CYS A 229 -1.30 -3.88 -14.86
N THR A 230 -2.32 -3.86 -14.01
CA THR A 230 -3.69 -3.42 -14.37
C THR A 230 -4.18 -2.33 -13.44
N ILE A 231 -5.18 -1.55 -13.91
CA ILE A 231 -5.81 -0.49 -13.13
C ILE A 231 -7.32 -0.75 -12.98
N ALA A 232 -7.85 -0.56 -11.78
CA ALA A 232 -9.27 -0.61 -11.45
C ALA A 232 -9.72 0.67 -10.71
N GLU A 233 -11.02 0.82 -10.52
CA GLU A 233 -11.60 1.90 -9.72
C GLU A 233 -11.89 1.42 -8.30
N SER A 234 -11.51 2.22 -7.29
CA SER A 234 -11.78 1.99 -5.89
C SER A 234 -12.11 3.29 -5.17
N GLU A 235 -12.61 3.23 -3.94
CA GLU A 235 -12.95 4.41 -3.15
C GLU A 235 -11.72 5.22 -2.70
N HIS A 236 -10.60 4.53 -2.49
CA HIS A 236 -9.29 5.11 -2.21
C HIS A 236 -8.24 4.40 -3.07
N PRO A 237 -7.37 5.14 -3.79
CA PRO A 237 -6.30 4.54 -4.56
C PRO A 237 -5.37 3.67 -3.70
N PHE A 238 -4.92 2.55 -4.23
CA PHE A 238 -3.92 1.68 -3.61
C PHE A 238 -3.27 0.76 -4.65
N THR A 239 -2.11 0.23 -4.29
CA THR A 239 -1.38 -0.78 -5.06
C THR A 239 -1.41 -2.12 -4.33
N CYS A 240 -1.63 -3.19 -5.07
CA CYS A 240 -1.58 -4.57 -4.59
C CYS A 240 -0.61 -5.37 -5.46
N GLY A 241 0.54 -5.76 -4.89
CA GLY A 241 1.52 -6.64 -5.51
C GLY A 241 1.28 -8.09 -5.12
N PHE A 242 1.19 -8.99 -6.12
CA PHE A 242 1.11 -10.43 -5.92
C PHE A 242 2.46 -11.10 -6.22
N ASN A 243 3.14 -10.60 -7.21
CA ASN A 243 4.51 -10.94 -7.60
C ASN A 243 4.97 -9.92 -8.67
N ASN A 244 6.21 -10.03 -9.13
CA ASN A 244 6.76 -9.13 -10.14
C ASN A 244 6.20 -9.30 -11.57
N LYS A 245 5.12 -10.05 -11.75
CA LYS A 245 4.37 -10.22 -13.01
C LYS A 245 2.86 -9.97 -12.83
N ASP A 246 2.41 -9.69 -11.60
CA ASP A 246 1.01 -9.36 -11.30
C ASP A 246 0.96 -8.31 -10.20
N VAL A 247 0.87 -7.05 -10.64
CA VAL A 247 0.66 -5.88 -9.77
C VAL A 247 -0.61 -5.17 -10.22
N ARG A 248 -1.45 -4.78 -9.27
CA ARG A 248 -2.73 -4.15 -9.57
C ARG A 248 -2.84 -2.85 -8.81
N ILE A 249 -3.03 -1.76 -9.56
CA ILE A 249 -3.23 -0.43 -8.99
C ILE A 249 -4.70 -0.05 -9.07
N THR A 250 -5.11 0.87 -8.21
CA THR A 250 -6.45 1.44 -8.27
C THR A 250 -6.39 2.96 -8.27
N THR A 251 -7.45 3.60 -8.74
CA THR A 251 -7.65 5.04 -8.67
C THR A 251 -9.12 5.35 -8.45
N HIS A 252 -9.45 6.63 -8.25
CA HIS A 252 -10.82 7.11 -8.22
C HIS A 252 -11.00 8.27 -9.19
N TYR A 253 -12.17 8.35 -9.85
CA TYR A 253 -12.44 9.36 -10.85
C TYR A 253 -13.50 10.34 -10.36
N TYR A 254 -13.16 11.64 -10.35
CA TYR A 254 -14.08 12.72 -10.03
C TYR A 254 -14.28 13.62 -11.23
N GLU A 255 -15.54 13.91 -11.58
CA GLU A 255 -15.84 14.76 -12.74
C GLU A 255 -15.20 16.16 -12.65
N LYS A 256 -15.06 16.71 -11.43
CA LYS A 256 -14.54 18.06 -11.19
C LYS A 256 -13.10 18.08 -10.64
N GLN A 257 -12.44 16.94 -10.58
CA GLN A 257 -11.08 16.82 -10.03
C GLN A 257 -10.22 15.85 -10.87
N PRO A 258 -9.98 16.15 -12.16
CA PRO A 258 -9.26 15.23 -13.05
C PRO A 258 -7.81 15.00 -12.60
N THR A 259 -7.22 15.95 -11.89
CA THR A 259 -5.87 15.85 -11.34
C THR A 259 -5.75 14.78 -10.25
N PHE A 260 -6.86 14.44 -9.57
CA PHE A 260 -6.84 13.38 -8.57
C PHE A 260 -6.50 12.02 -9.22
N ALA A 261 -7.25 11.60 -10.24
CA ALA A 261 -6.99 10.36 -10.95
C ALA A 261 -5.63 10.37 -11.65
N MET A 262 -5.21 11.52 -12.19
CA MET A 262 -3.92 11.69 -12.86
C MET A 262 -2.76 11.42 -11.89
N PHE A 263 -2.71 12.12 -10.76
CA PHE A 263 -1.59 12.00 -9.82
C PHE A 263 -1.64 10.71 -9.01
N SER A 264 -2.83 10.22 -8.64
CA SER A 264 -2.92 8.91 -7.99
C SER A 264 -2.48 7.76 -8.91
N THR A 265 -2.77 7.81 -10.22
CA THR A 265 -2.26 6.82 -11.16
C THR A 265 -0.72 6.82 -11.23
N ILE A 266 -0.09 8.00 -11.19
CA ILE A 266 1.37 8.11 -11.20
C ILE A 266 1.95 7.63 -9.87
N HIS A 267 1.33 7.98 -8.74
CA HIS A 267 1.70 7.56 -7.40
C HIS A 267 1.65 6.03 -7.26
N GLU A 268 0.48 5.43 -7.54
CA GLU A 268 0.30 3.98 -7.47
C GLU A 268 1.17 3.27 -8.52
N GLY A 269 1.39 3.92 -9.67
CA GLY A 269 2.33 3.44 -10.68
C GLY A 269 3.78 3.40 -10.18
N GLY A 270 4.18 4.35 -9.32
CA GLY A 270 5.48 4.33 -8.66
C GLY A 270 5.64 3.13 -7.72
N HIS A 271 4.62 2.84 -6.90
CA HIS A 271 4.55 1.62 -6.11
C HIS A 271 4.62 0.36 -6.98
N ALA A 272 3.86 0.34 -8.08
CA ALA A 272 3.85 -0.81 -8.99
C ALA A 272 5.20 -1.06 -9.65
N LEU A 273 5.92 -0.02 -10.07
CA LEU A 273 7.26 -0.16 -10.63
C LEU A 273 8.25 -0.75 -9.62
N TYR A 274 8.10 -0.42 -8.34
CA TYR A 274 8.91 -1.00 -7.28
C TYR A 274 8.64 -2.50 -7.14
N GLU A 275 7.37 -2.91 -7.06
CA GLU A 275 6.96 -4.32 -7.01
C GLU A 275 7.39 -5.13 -8.24
N LEU A 276 7.20 -4.56 -9.44
CA LEU A 276 7.62 -5.19 -10.70
C LEU A 276 9.14 -5.30 -10.85
N GLY A 277 9.91 -4.46 -10.12
CA GLY A 277 11.37 -4.47 -10.11
C GLY A 277 12.00 -5.55 -9.22
N VAL A 278 11.21 -6.32 -8.49
CA VAL A 278 11.69 -7.44 -7.65
C VAL A 278 12.22 -8.57 -8.54
N GLU A 279 13.35 -9.17 -8.16
CA GLU A 279 13.95 -10.28 -8.90
C GLU A 279 13.06 -11.53 -8.86
N ASP A 280 13.05 -12.29 -9.99
CA ASP A 280 12.25 -13.51 -10.12
C ASP A 280 12.54 -14.55 -9.02
N ALA A 281 13.77 -14.57 -8.50
CA ALA A 281 14.20 -15.48 -7.43
C ALA A 281 13.46 -15.28 -6.10
N TYR A 282 12.89 -14.09 -5.88
CA TYR A 282 12.17 -13.78 -4.64
C TYR A 282 10.66 -14.05 -4.73
N ASN A 283 10.14 -14.32 -5.93
CA ASN A 283 8.72 -14.63 -6.09
C ASN A 283 8.30 -15.84 -5.25
N GLY A 284 7.20 -15.70 -4.54
CA GLY A 284 6.67 -16.76 -3.69
C GLY A 284 7.40 -16.91 -2.35
N THR A 285 8.23 -15.95 -1.97
CA THR A 285 8.95 -15.92 -0.68
C THR A 285 8.57 -14.66 0.12
N CYS A 286 8.95 -14.62 1.40
CA CYS A 286 8.78 -13.41 2.24
C CYS A 286 9.70 -12.24 1.83
N LEU A 287 10.55 -12.42 0.84
CA LEU A 287 11.39 -11.37 0.25
C LEU A 287 10.71 -10.66 -0.94
N THR A 288 9.54 -11.14 -1.37
CA THR A 288 8.71 -10.47 -2.36
C THR A 288 8.14 -9.18 -1.78
N GLY A 289 8.14 -8.10 -2.56
CA GLY A 289 7.63 -6.80 -2.15
C GLY A 289 8.71 -5.82 -1.71
N GLY A 290 8.28 -4.69 -1.13
CA GLY A 290 9.17 -3.63 -0.70
C GLY A 290 9.93 -3.94 0.59
N ALA A 291 11.10 -3.34 0.76
CA ALA A 291 11.94 -3.52 1.95
C ALA A 291 11.29 -2.93 3.23
N SER A 292 10.55 -1.82 3.10
CA SER A 292 9.79 -1.19 4.17
C SER A 292 8.72 -0.27 3.59
N MET A 293 7.75 0.15 4.40
CA MET A 293 6.72 1.08 3.94
C MET A 293 7.30 2.45 3.59
N GLY A 294 8.31 2.93 4.33
CA GLY A 294 8.96 4.21 4.03
C GLY A 294 9.69 4.21 2.68
N ILE A 295 10.40 3.13 2.34
CA ILE A 295 11.05 2.99 1.03
C ILE A 295 10.00 2.84 -0.08
N HIS A 296 8.94 2.09 0.17
CA HIS A 296 7.85 1.92 -0.79
C HIS A 296 7.16 3.26 -1.12
N GLU A 297 6.85 4.07 -0.09
CA GLU A 297 6.28 5.40 -0.25
C GLU A 297 7.27 6.40 -0.89
N SER A 298 8.57 6.26 -0.64
CA SER A 298 9.57 7.11 -1.29
C SER A 298 9.57 6.93 -2.81
N GLN A 299 9.31 5.72 -3.29
CA GLN A 299 9.23 5.41 -4.72
C GLN A 299 7.97 6.03 -5.35
N SER A 300 6.82 5.92 -4.71
CA SER A 300 5.58 6.55 -5.19
C SER A 300 5.70 8.08 -5.21
N ARG A 301 6.27 8.68 -4.16
CA ARG A 301 6.51 10.13 -4.08
C ARG A 301 7.54 10.61 -5.08
N PHE A 302 8.55 9.81 -5.39
CA PHE A 302 9.49 10.14 -6.46
C PHE A 302 8.77 10.28 -7.80
N TYR A 303 7.92 9.29 -8.16
CA TYR A 303 7.16 9.35 -9.39
C TYR A 303 6.10 10.46 -9.39
N GLU A 304 5.33 10.62 -8.32
CA GLU A 304 4.30 11.66 -8.24
C GLU A 304 4.90 13.06 -8.16
N ASN A 305 5.78 13.32 -7.17
CA ASN A 305 6.18 14.69 -6.83
C ASN A 305 7.40 15.17 -7.61
N ILE A 306 8.35 14.29 -7.94
CA ILE A 306 9.58 14.69 -8.64
C ILE A 306 9.39 14.59 -10.16
N ILE A 307 8.89 13.46 -10.65
CA ILE A 307 8.66 13.26 -12.08
C ILE A 307 7.32 13.87 -12.50
N GLY A 308 6.22 13.38 -11.95
CA GLY A 308 4.85 13.68 -12.38
C GLY A 308 4.45 15.14 -12.30
N ARG A 309 5.06 15.90 -11.38
CA ARG A 309 4.86 17.36 -11.22
C ARG A 309 5.97 18.18 -11.86
N SER A 310 6.87 17.59 -12.68
CA SER A 310 7.86 18.35 -13.43
C SER A 310 7.24 19.03 -14.64
N LEU A 311 7.81 20.17 -15.03
CA LEU A 311 7.38 20.88 -16.25
C LEU A 311 7.51 19.95 -17.47
N GLU A 312 8.65 19.28 -17.60
CA GLU A 312 8.96 18.42 -18.73
C GLU A 312 7.99 17.25 -18.84
N PHE A 313 7.58 16.65 -17.71
CA PHE A 313 6.60 15.58 -17.71
C PHE A 313 5.20 16.10 -18.09
N ILE A 314 4.80 17.26 -17.56
CA ILE A 314 3.50 17.87 -17.89
C ILE A 314 3.47 18.27 -19.37
N GLU A 315 4.54 18.84 -19.92
CA GLU A 315 4.63 19.14 -21.36
C GLU A 315 4.51 17.89 -22.22
N LEU A 316 5.13 16.78 -21.79
CA LEU A 316 5.04 15.49 -22.48
C LEU A 316 3.60 14.96 -22.54
N ILE A 317 2.87 15.00 -21.43
CA ILE A 317 1.53 14.38 -21.34
C ILE A 317 0.41 15.34 -21.75
N PHE A 318 0.66 16.65 -21.80
CA PHE A 318 -0.35 17.68 -22.07
C PHE A 318 -1.14 17.48 -23.37
N PRO A 319 -0.54 17.11 -24.51
CA PRO A 319 -1.29 16.82 -25.74
C PRO A 319 -2.36 15.74 -25.54
N LYS A 320 -2.07 14.71 -24.73
CA LYS A 320 -3.01 13.65 -24.42
C LYS A 320 -4.09 14.13 -23.46
N ILE A 321 -3.73 14.91 -22.44
CA ILE A 321 -4.70 15.52 -21.51
C ILE A 321 -5.72 16.31 -22.30
N ASN A 322 -5.26 17.21 -23.17
CA ASN A 322 -6.13 18.08 -23.97
C ASN A 322 -7.02 17.31 -24.95
N LEU A 323 -6.56 16.15 -25.44
CA LEU A 323 -7.35 15.30 -26.34
C LEU A 323 -8.51 14.60 -25.63
N VAL A 324 -8.28 14.06 -24.41
CA VAL A 324 -9.25 13.20 -23.72
C VAL A 324 -10.03 13.91 -22.61
N CYS A 325 -9.47 15.00 -22.09
CA CYS A 325 -10.05 15.88 -21.09
C CYS A 325 -9.93 17.35 -21.54
N PRO A 326 -10.61 17.75 -22.62
CA PRO A 326 -10.39 19.07 -23.24
C PRO A 326 -10.76 20.21 -22.30
N PHE A 327 -9.90 21.20 -22.26
CA PHE A 327 -10.16 22.46 -21.56
C PHE A 327 -11.02 23.36 -22.43
N HIS A 328 -12.24 23.64 -22.01
CA HIS A 328 -13.14 24.51 -22.74
C HIS A 328 -12.85 25.99 -22.39
N ASN A 329 -12.80 26.85 -23.43
CA ASN A 329 -12.70 28.32 -23.32
C ASN A 329 -11.34 28.90 -22.87
N ILE A 330 -10.25 28.16 -22.91
CA ILE A 330 -8.91 28.69 -22.60
C ILE A 330 -7.95 28.40 -23.75
N LEU A 331 -7.11 29.38 -24.11
CA LEU A 331 -6.03 29.20 -25.10
C LEU A 331 -5.03 28.17 -24.58
N GLN A 332 -4.66 27.19 -25.40
CA GLN A 332 -3.78 26.07 -25.02
C GLN A 332 -2.48 26.51 -24.33
N THR A 333 -1.89 27.61 -24.76
CA THR A 333 -0.68 28.18 -24.17
C THR A 333 -0.89 28.68 -22.73
N HIS A 334 -2.08 29.19 -22.40
CA HIS A 334 -2.42 29.65 -21.05
C HIS A 334 -2.70 28.46 -20.12
N VAL A 335 -3.35 27.40 -20.60
CA VAL A 335 -3.63 26.23 -19.80
C VAL A 335 -2.34 25.52 -19.35
N LEU A 336 -1.38 25.37 -20.27
CA LEU A 336 -0.09 24.79 -19.93
C LEU A 336 0.63 25.63 -18.85
N GLN A 337 0.66 26.94 -19.02
CA GLN A 337 1.29 27.84 -18.05
C GLN A 337 0.58 27.78 -16.69
N LEU A 338 -0.76 27.86 -16.66
CA LEU A 338 -1.56 27.77 -15.44
C LEU A 338 -1.41 26.41 -14.75
N PHE A 339 -1.33 25.33 -15.55
CA PHE A 339 -1.10 23.99 -15.02
C PHE A 339 0.29 23.87 -14.38
N VAL A 340 1.30 24.45 -15.03
CA VAL A 340 2.67 24.54 -14.52
C VAL A 340 2.73 25.40 -13.27
N ASP A 341 2.14 26.59 -13.28
CA ASP A 341 2.12 27.50 -12.13
C ASP A 341 1.41 26.87 -10.92
N PHE A 342 0.26 26.20 -11.14
CA PHE A 342 -0.45 25.44 -10.11
C PHE A 342 0.40 24.30 -9.55
N LEU A 343 1.08 23.54 -10.41
CA LEU A 343 1.89 22.39 -10.00
C LEU A 343 3.21 22.82 -9.36
N VAL A 344 3.82 23.91 -9.78
CA VAL A 344 5.02 24.49 -9.16
C VAL A 344 4.71 24.96 -7.75
N LEU A 345 3.55 25.59 -7.53
CA LEU A 345 3.10 26.01 -6.19
C LEU A 345 2.78 24.81 -5.28
N CYS A 346 2.33 23.70 -5.82
CA CYS A 346 2.17 22.45 -5.06
C CYS A 346 3.49 21.74 -4.74
N ARG A 347 4.64 22.20 -5.33
CA ARG A 347 5.99 21.70 -5.04
C ARG A 347 6.69 22.42 -3.89
N SER A 348 6.34 23.68 -3.66
CA SER A 348 6.91 24.53 -2.60
C SER A 348 6.17 24.34 -1.27
#